data_66b3ed6961c1987e7448fc87018f72f2
#
_entry.id   66b3ed6961c1987e7448fc87018f72f2
#
_cell.length_a   1.000
_cell.length_b   1.000
_cell.length_c   1.000
_cell.angle_alpha   90.00
_cell.angle_beta   90.00
_cell.angle_gamma   90.00
#
_symmetry.space_group_name_H-M   'P 1'
#
loop_
_entity.id
_entity.type
_entity.pdbx_description
1 polymer ?
#
loop_
_entity_poly.entity_id
_entity_poly.type
_entity_poly.pdbx_seq_one_letter_code
_entity_poly.pdbx_strand_id
1 'polypeptide(L)'
;PMIVLILGGLCVRYSVIVEYRFVFLPDSYYYFRLVPDKVIYFSWIAFYAALVVTCLCKNKESWAGKKRLALGISQFIILGLIFWKGFDLYGEQKSYRLKMMDYFTRTEQWDRILVSCKEPTTNQLYLCYQNMALARKGILADEAFKYTQHGPRGLMVAWNKSTTLSALLSDVYFTMGNVAAAQEMAFESNIGALCDGNPRMTQRLVQTNLIYGAYPVAEKYIAVLERSEERRVGKECCLPC
;
A
#
# COMPACT_ATOMS: atom_id res chain seq x y z
N PRO A 1 -25.25 -8.36 15.47
CA PRO A 1 -23.97 -9.02 15.80
C PRO A 1 -24.12 -10.54 15.87
N MET A 2 -25.10 -11.06 16.63
CA MET A 2 -25.33 -12.51 16.76
C MET A 2 -25.56 -13.21 15.42
N ILE A 3 -26.33 -12.59 14.52
CA ILE A 3 -26.62 -13.14 13.19
C ILE A 3 -25.33 -13.31 12.38
N VAL A 4 -24.42 -12.32 12.43
CA VAL A 4 -23.12 -12.38 11.72
C VAL A 4 -22.24 -13.51 12.27
N LEU A 5 -22.22 -13.70 13.59
CA LEU A 5 -21.50 -14.81 14.23
C LEU A 5 -22.04 -16.18 13.81
N ILE A 6 -23.39 -16.32 13.78
CA ILE A 6 -24.05 -17.56 13.35
C ILE A 6 -23.77 -17.83 11.88
N LEU A 7 -23.96 -16.84 11.02
CA LEU A 7 -23.67 -16.97 9.58
C LEU A 7 -22.20 -17.30 9.33
N GLY A 8 -21.28 -16.63 10.04
CA GLY A 8 -19.86 -16.92 9.98
C GLY A 8 -19.53 -18.35 10.38
N GLY A 9 -20.13 -18.85 11.48
CA GLY A 9 -19.99 -20.24 11.91
C GLY A 9 -20.51 -21.25 10.89
N LEU A 10 -21.64 -20.94 10.24
CA LEU A 10 -22.17 -21.75 9.15
C LEU A 10 -21.26 -21.76 7.92
N CYS A 11 -20.70 -20.62 7.52
CA CYS A 11 -19.75 -20.53 6.42
C CYS A 11 -18.51 -21.39 6.66
N VAL A 12 -17.96 -21.39 7.87
CA VAL A 12 -16.82 -22.26 8.23
C VAL A 12 -17.24 -23.73 8.22
N ARG A 13 -18.42 -24.07 8.79
CA ARG A 13 -18.91 -25.43 8.82
C ARG A 13 -19.14 -26.03 7.42
N TYR A 14 -19.60 -25.23 6.48
CA TYR A 14 -19.83 -25.65 5.09
C TYR A 14 -18.61 -25.44 4.17
N SER A 15 -17.42 -25.23 4.75
CA SER A 15 -16.17 -25.07 4.03
C SER A 15 -16.14 -23.93 3.00
N VAL A 16 -17.03 -22.95 3.15
CA VAL A 16 -17.01 -21.72 2.32
C VAL A 16 -15.83 -20.84 2.71
N ILE A 17 -15.46 -20.84 4.01
CA ILE A 17 -14.33 -20.12 4.58
C ILE A 17 -13.50 -21.10 5.40
N VAL A 18 -12.18 -21.12 5.19
CA VAL A 18 -11.27 -22.11 5.79
C VAL A 18 -11.10 -21.94 7.30
N GLU A 19 -11.05 -20.70 7.80
CA GLU A 19 -10.82 -20.43 9.21
C GLU A 19 -11.78 -19.36 9.75
N TYR A 20 -12.23 -19.54 10.99
CA TYR A 20 -13.19 -18.65 11.64
C TYR A 20 -12.72 -17.19 11.76
N ARG A 21 -11.42 -16.97 11.90
CA ARG A 21 -10.82 -15.64 11.96
C ARG A 21 -11.05 -14.80 10.68
N PHE A 22 -11.14 -15.45 9.53
CA PHE A 22 -11.34 -14.76 8.25
C PHE A 22 -12.75 -14.21 8.04
N VAL A 23 -13.73 -14.69 8.83
CA VAL A 23 -15.09 -14.14 8.82
C VAL A 23 -15.11 -12.67 9.25
N PHE A 24 -14.24 -12.31 10.20
CA PHE A 24 -14.15 -10.95 10.74
C PHE A 24 -13.10 -10.08 10.07
N LEU A 25 -12.18 -10.69 9.34
CA LEU A 25 -11.04 -10.03 8.70
C LEU A 25 -10.89 -10.58 7.27
N PRO A 26 -11.81 -10.22 6.35
CA PRO A 26 -11.77 -10.72 4.97
C PRO A 26 -10.46 -10.39 4.26
N ASP A 27 -9.83 -9.27 4.60
CA ASP A 27 -8.54 -8.88 4.03
C ASP A 27 -7.43 -9.90 4.35
N SER A 28 -7.45 -10.54 5.50
CA SER A 28 -6.46 -11.57 5.85
C SER A 28 -6.68 -12.89 5.12
N TYR A 29 -7.86 -13.13 4.55
CA TYR A 29 -8.11 -14.27 3.67
C TYR A 29 -7.37 -14.12 2.34
N TYR A 30 -7.40 -12.93 1.76
CA TYR A 30 -6.73 -12.63 0.50
C TYR A 30 -5.23 -12.35 0.70
N TYR A 31 -4.83 -11.92 1.88
CA TYR A 31 -3.46 -11.64 2.28
C TYR A 31 -2.99 -12.56 3.39
N PHE A 32 -2.51 -13.73 3.07
CA PHE A 32 -1.99 -14.68 4.06
C PHE A 32 -0.77 -14.13 4.87
N ARG A 33 -0.11 -13.07 4.37
CA ARG A 33 1.01 -12.37 5.03
C ARG A 33 0.57 -11.16 5.84
N LEU A 34 -0.69 -10.74 5.71
CA LEU A 34 -1.19 -9.59 6.46
C LEU A 34 -1.51 -10.06 7.89
N VAL A 35 -0.64 -9.72 8.82
CA VAL A 35 -0.98 -9.80 10.24
C VAL A 35 -1.84 -8.57 10.55
N PRO A 36 -3.15 -8.74 10.83
CA PRO A 36 -4.01 -7.60 11.12
C PRO A 36 -3.50 -6.89 12.37
N ASP A 37 -3.46 -5.55 12.31
CA ASP A 37 -3.01 -4.74 13.42
C ASP A 37 -3.96 -4.95 14.61
N LYS A 38 -3.38 -5.05 15.82
CA LYS A 38 -4.13 -5.23 17.08
C LYS A 38 -5.21 -4.18 17.28
N VAL A 39 -5.07 -3.01 16.69
CA VAL A 39 -6.04 -1.90 16.70
C VAL A 39 -7.42 -2.32 16.17
N ILE A 40 -7.47 -3.19 15.17
CA ILE A 40 -8.73 -3.70 14.62
C ILE A 40 -9.53 -4.45 15.69
N TYR A 41 -8.87 -5.30 16.47
CA TYR A 41 -9.50 -6.03 17.56
C TYR A 41 -9.94 -5.10 18.70
N PHE A 42 -9.12 -4.10 19.03
CA PHE A 42 -9.50 -3.10 20.04
C PHE A 42 -10.69 -2.25 19.60
N SER A 43 -10.81 -1.91 18.34
CA SER A 43 -11.97 -1.16 17.80
C SER A 43 -13.26 -1.96 17.94
N TRP A 44 -13.23 -3.26 17.68
CA TRP A 44 -14.38 -4.15 17.89
C TRP A 44 -14.77 -4.23 19.37
N ILE A 45 -13.80 -4.43 20.26
CA ILE A 45 -14.05 -4.47 21.71
C ILE A 45 -14.66 -3.14 22.19
N ALA A 46 -14.09 -2.00 21.76
CA ALA A 46 -14.59 -0.68 22.10
C ALA A 46 -16.03 -0.44 21.63
N PHE A 47 -16.37 -0.93 20.43
CA PHE A 47 -17.73 -0.83 19.90
C PHE A 47 -18.74 -1.60 20.77
N TYR A 48 -18.43 -2.84 21.15
CA TYR A 48 -19.30 -3.63 22.03
C TYR A 48 -19.37 -3.05 23.43
N ALA A 49 -18.25 -2.55 23.98
CA ALA A 49 -18.23 -1.88 25.28
C ALA A 49 -19.12 -0.63 25.26
N ALA A 50 -19.08 0.17 24.19
CA ALA A 50 -19.95 1.33 24.04
C ALA A 50 -21.44 0.95 23.99
N LEU A 51 -21.80 -0.13 23.31
CA LEU A 51 -23.18 -0.65 23.30
C LEU A 51 -23.64 -1.07 24.69
N VAL A 52 -22.82 -1.79 25.44
CA VAL A 52 -23.14 -2.20 26.83
C VAL A 52 -23.32 -0.97 27.71
N VAL A 53 -22.42 0.01 27.64
CA VAL A 53 -22.53 1.26 28.41
C VAL A 53 -23.82 2.01 28.08
N THR A 54 -24.18 2.11 26.80
CA THR A 54 -25.44 2.79 26.39
C THR A 54 -26.68 2.04 26.89
N CYS A 55 -26.67 0.70 26.89
CA CYS A 55 -27.76 -0.11 27.47
C CYS A 55 -27.88 0.08 28.97
N LEU A 56 -26.77 0.11 29.70
CA LEU A 56 -26.75 0.35 31.14
C LEU A 56 -27.20 1.76 31.53
N CYS A 57 -26.86 2.75 30.71
CA CYS A 57 -27.25 4.14 30.92
C CYS A 57 -28.72 4.43 30.58
N LYS A 58 -29.35 3.61 29.72
CA LYS A 58 -30.76 3.74 29.31
C LYS A 58 -31.75 3.59 30.47
N ASN A 59 -31.39 2.83 31.50
CA ASN A 59 -32.26 2.51 32.64
C ASN A 59 -32.30 3.60 33.72
N LYS A 60 -31.55 4.72 33.57
CA LYS A 60 -31.59 5.85 34.54
C LYS A 60 -32.39 7.02 33.95
N GLU A 61 -33.70 6.94 34.02
CA GLU A 61 -34.64 7.96 33.52
C GLU A 61 -34.55 9.36 34.16
N SER A 62 -33.67 9.58 35.14
CA SER A 62 -33.64 10.77 35.96
C SER A 62 -32.54 11.77 35.62
N TRP A 63 -32.03 11.80 34.40
CA TRP A 63 -30.96 12.80 34.09
C TRP A 63 -31.56 14.06 33.46
N ALA A 64 -31.49 15.20 34.20
CA ALA A 64 -31.91 16.50 33.69
C ALA A 64 -31.24 16.80 32.34
N GLY A 65 -31.96 17.51 31.43
CA GLY A 65 -31.52 17.75 30.05
C GLY A 65 -30.11 18.32 29.91
N LYS A 66 -29.67 19.17 30.85
CA LYS A 66 -28.30 19.73 30.90
C LYS A 66 -27.20 18.66 31.11
N LYS A 67 -27.47 17.65 31.96
CA LYS A 67 -26.51 16.55 32.20
C LYS A 67 -26.38 15.62 30.97
N ARG A 68 -27.48 15.40 30.25
CA ARG A 68 -27.51 14.64 29.03
C ARG A 68 -26.73 15.34 27.91
N LEU A 69 -26.87 16.64 27.79
CA LEU A 69 -26.12 17.46 26.85
C LEU A 69 -24.60 17.45 27.18
N ALA A 70 -24.24 17.62 28.44
CA ALA A 70 -22.84 17.58 28.89
C ALA A 70 -22.17 16.23 28.62
N LEU A 71 -22.88 15.11 28.81
CA LEU A 71 -22.40 13.78 28.47
C LEU A 71 -22.21 13.61 26.95
N GLY A 72 -23.15 14.09 26.14
CA GLY A 72 -23.01 14.09 24.69
C GLY A 72 -21.77 14.85 24.23
N ILE A 73 -21.57 16.07 24.75
CA ILE A 73 -20.39 16.89 24.44
C ILE A 73 -19.10 16.18 24.89
N SER A 74 -19.06 15.60 26.09
CA SER A 74 -17.89 14.86 26.58
C SER A 74 -17.54 13.67 25.70
N GLN A 75 -18.53 12.95 25.19
CA GLN A 75 -18.32 11.83 24.25
C GLN A 75 -17.71 12.31 22.94
N PHE A 76 -18.19 13.42 22.37
CA PHE A 76 -17.62 14.01 21.16
C PHE A 76 -16.18 14.48 21.36
N ILE A 77 -15.88 15.07 22.53
CA ILE A 77 -14.50 15.48 22.87
C ILE A 77 -13.59 14.26 22.98
N ILE A 78 -14.02 13.20 23.67
CA ILE A 78 -13.25 11.95 23.81
C ILE A 78 -13.03 11.31 22.46
N LEU A 79 -14.05 11.21 21.61
CA LEU A 79 -13.92 10.70 20.24
C LEU A 79 -12.95 11.53 19.40
N GLY A 80 -13.02 12.85 19.50
CA GLY A 80 -12.09 13.78 18.83
C GLY A 80 -10.65 13.57 19.29
N LEU A 81 -10.41 13.38 20.58
CA LEU A 81 -9.08 13.12 21.14
C LEU A 81 -8.55 11.74 20.71
N ILE A 82 -9.40 10.71 20.70
CA ILE A 82 -9.02 9.37 20.24
C ILE A 82 -8.68 9.41 18.74
N PHE A 83 -9.50 10.11 17.93
CA PHE A 83 -9.24 10.27 16.49
C PHE A 83 -7.93 11.03 16.24
N TRP A 84 -7.70 12.14 16.95
CA TRP A 84 -6.46 12.93 16.85
C TRP A 84 -5.22 12.09 17.18
N LYS A 85 -5.26 11.44 18.36
CA LYS A 85 -4.15 10.56 18.79
C LYS A 85 -4.00 9.34 17.92
N GLY A 86 -5.09 8.75 17.47
CA GLY A 86 -5.08 7.62 16.53
C GLY A 86 -4.45 8.00 15.20
N PHE A 87 -4.81 9.17 14.65
CA PHE A 87 -4.24 9.65 13.39
C PHE A 87 -2.74 9.96 13.53
N ASP A 88 -2.31 10.55 14.65
CA ASP A 88 -0.90 10.84 14.91
C ASP A 88 -0.07 9.55 15.09
N LEU A 89 -0.62 8.55 15.79
CA LEU A 89 0.07 7.29 16.10
C LEU A 89 0.08 6.29 14.92
N TYR A 90 -1.00 6.24 14.14
CA TYR A 90 -1.21 5.26 13.08
C TYR A 90 -1.23 5.88 11.67
N GLY A 91 -1.24 7.20 11.56
CA GLY A 91 -1.05 7.90 10.30
C GLY A 91 0.38 7.72 9.82
N GLU A 92 0.62 6.68 9.03
CA GLU A 92 1.95 6.33 8.50
C GLU A 92 2.42 7.38 7.48
N GLN A 93 2.93 8.51 7.93
CA GLN A 93 3.54 9.53 7.05
C GLN A 93 4.67 8.96 6.20
N LYS A 94 5.39 7.96 6.73
CA LYS A 94 6.47 7.27 5.99
C LYS A 94 5.94 6.50 4.78
N SER A 95 4.84 5.76 4.95
CA SER A 95 4.20 5.03 3.85
C SER A 95 3.57 5.97 2.83
N TYR A 96 2.98 7.09 3.26
CA TYR A 96 2.46 8.10 2.36
C TYR A 96 3.56 8.73 1.50
N ARG A 97 4.68 9.10 2.11
CA ARG A 97 5.85 9.66 1.42
C ARG A 97 6.41 8.68 0.39
N LEU A 98 6.49 7.39 0.72
CA LEU A 98 6.94 6.35 -0.21
C LEU A 98 6.00 6.20 -1.42
N LYS A 99 4.68 6.16 -1.17
CA LYS A 99 3.67 6.12 -2.24
C LYS A 99 3.73 7.35 -3.14
N MET A 100 4.01 8.53 -2.57
CA MET A 100 4.18 9.76 -3.32
C MET A 100 5.43 9.73 -4.21
N MET A 101 6.56 9.17 -3.73
CA MET A 101 7.76 8.94 -4.53
C MET A 101 7.49 7.98 -5.70
N ASP A 102 6.78 6.89 -5.43
CA ASP A 102 6.37 5.94 -6.47
C ASP A 102 5.48 6.61 -7.53
N TYR A 103 4.53 7.44 -7.11
CA TYR A 103 3.69 8.22 -8.03
C TYR A 103 4.52 9.18 -8.89
N PHE A 104 5.46 9.94 -8.31
CA PHE A 104 6.34 10.83 -9.08
C PHE A 104 7.25 10.07 -10.05
N THR A 105 7.68 8.86 -9.69
CA THR A 105 8.44 7.99 -10.59
C THR A 105 7.60 7.57 -11.80
N ARG A 106 6.35 7.18 -11.58
CA ARG A 106 5.45 6.77 -12.65
C ARG A 106 5.06 7.91 -13.60
N THR A 107 4.98 9.12 -13.06
CA THR A 107 4.65 10.34 -13.82
C THR A 107 5.89 11.09 -14.31
N GLU A 108 7.08 10.50 -14.15
CA GLU A 108 8.38 11.05 -14.57
C GLU A 108 8.69 12.45 -13.99
N GLN A 109 8.13 12.77 -12.82
CA GLN A 109 8.30 14.05 -12.15
C GLN A 109 9.58 14.06 -11.28
N TRP A 110 10.74 13.88 -11.92
CA TRP A 110 12.04 13.72 -11.27
C TRP A 110 12.44 14.88 -10.36
N ASP A 111 12.11 16.11 -10.74
CA ASP A 111 12.40 17.31 -9.93
C ASP A 111 11.67 17.28 -8.59
N ARG A 112 10.43 16.80 -8.57
CA ARG A 112 9.66 16.67 -7.32
C ARG A 112 10.24 15.62 -6.37
N ILE A 113 10.81 14.54 -6.90
CA ILE A 113 11.54 13.55 -6.11
C ILE A 113 12.74 14.21 -5.46
N LEU A 114 13.56 14.95 -6.21
CA LEU A 114 14.75 15.62 -5.68
C LEU A 114 14.40 16.69 -4.63
N VAL A 115 13.34 17.46 -4.84
CA VAL A 115 12.85 18.42 -3.84
C VAL A 115 12.41 17.73 -2.56
N SER A 116 11.73 16.58 -2.66
CA SER A 116 11.27 15.81 -1.52
C SER A 116 12.40 15.12 -0.74
N CYS A 117 13.56 14.93 -1.38
CA CYS A 117 14.75 14.29 -0.80
C CYS A 117 15.81 15.29 -0.32
N LYS A 118 15.53 16.60 -0.25
CA LYS A 118 16.50 17.62 0.21
C LYS A 118 16.94 17.43 1.65
N GLU A 119 16.07 16.88 2.52
CA GLU A 119 16.42 16.57 3.89
C GLU A 119 17.25 15.27 3.95
N PRO A 120 18.30 15.21 4.79
CA PRO A 120 19.06 13.99 4.99
C PRO A 120 18.15 12.85 5.38
N THR A 121 18.13 11.79 4.59
CA THR A 121 17.31 10.61 4.89
C THR A 121 18.18 9.40 5.12
N THR A 122 17.88 8.65 6.16
CA THR A 122 18.53 7.36 6.44
C THR A 122 17.82 6.19 5.77
N ASN A 123 16.64 6.44 5.19
CA ASN A 123 15.85 5.39 4.54
C ASN A 123 16.40 5.10 3.15
N GLN A 124 16.89 3.88 2.98
CA GLN A 124 17.50 3.39 1.73
C GLN A 124 16.55 3.47 0.53
N LEU A 125 15.23 3.31 0.73
CA LEU A 125 14.26 3.40 -0.37
C LEU A 125 14.21 4.82 -0.96
N TYR A 126 14.26 5.85 -0.13
CA TYR A 126 14.29 7.23 -0.62
C TYR A 126 15.58 7.53 -1.38
N LEU A 127 16.72 6.97 -0.93
CA LEU A 127 17.99 7.11 -1.65
C LEU A 127 17.93 6.44 -3.03
N CYS A 128 17.27 5.28 -3.14
CA CYS A 128 17.07 4.62 -4.44
C CYS A 128 16.24 5.49 -5.39
N TYR A 129 15.13 6.07 -4.93
CA TYR A 129 14.32 6.98 -5.75
C TYR A 129 15.10 8.24 -6.16
N GLN A 130 15.86 8.81 -5.22
CA GLN A 130 16.69 9.97 -5.46
C GLN A 130 17.76 9.70 -6.52
N ASN A 131 18.53 8.61 -6.34
CA ASN A 131 19.59 8.25 -7.28
C ASN A 131 19.02 7.87 -8.66
N MET A 132 17.87 7.23 -8.70
CA MET A 132 17.15 6.95 -9.94
C MET A 132 16.72 8.25 -10.64
N ALA A 133 16.22 9.25 -9.89
CA ALA A 133 15.86 10.56 -10.45
C ALA A 133 17.08 11.30 -11.01
N LEU A 134 18.22 11.28 -10.30
CA LEU A 134 19.48 11.86 -10.78
C LEU A 134 19.98 11.16 -12.04
N ALA A 135 19.89 9.82 -12.10
CA ALA A 135 20.26 9.03 -13.27
C ALA A 135 19.39 9.38 -14.48
N ARG A 136 18.08 9.46 -14.29
CA ARG A 136 17.12 9.82 -15.36
C ARG A 136 17.33 11.25 -15.89
N LYS A 137 17.83 12.15 -15.04
CA LYS A 137 18.24 13.51 -15.46
C LYS A 137 19.64 13.58 -16.07
N GLY A 138 20.42 12.49 -16.05
CA GLY A 138 21.78 12.45 -16.56
C GLY A 138 22.84 13.15 -15.68
N ILE A 139 22.49 13.53 -14.44
CA ILE A 139 23.35 14.29 -13.52
C ILE A 139 23.82 13.48 -12.32
N LEU A 140 23.63 12.14 -12.34
CA LEU A 140 23.97 11.27 -11.21
C LEU A 140 25.46 11.39 -10.83
N ALA A 141 26.37 11.40 -11.80
CA ALA A 141 27.81 11.45 -11.55
C ALA A 141 28.24 12.77 -10.87
N ASP A 142 27.60 13.88 -11.22
CA ASP A 142 27.97 15.21 -10.74
C ASP A 142 27.34 15.54 -9.39
N GLU A 143 26.15 15.01 -9.12
CA GLU A 143 25.35 15.43 -7.98
C GLU A 143 25.12 14.36 -6.92
N ALA A 144 25.43 13.08 -7.18
CA ALA A 144 25.17 12.00 -6.23
C ALA A 144 25.76 12.26 -4.84
N PHE A 145 26.99 12.78 -4.79
CA PHE A 145 27.72 13.04 -3.54
C PHE A 145 27.33 14.35 -2.83
N LYS A 146 26.48 15.18 -3.44
CA LYS A 146 25.86 16.31 -2.73
C LYS A 146 24.81 15.86 -1.73
N TYR A 147 24.33 14.64 -1.88
CA TYR A 147 23.34 14.01 -1.02
C TYR A 147 23.99 12.93 -0.15
N THR A 148 23.38 12.64 0.99
CA THR A 148 23.86 11.57 1.87
C THR A 148 23.73 10.23 1.17
N GLN A 149 24.84 9.52 0.95
CA GLN A 149 24.89 8.20 0.37
C GLN A 149 25.28 7.16 1.43
N HIS A 150 24.73 5.97 1.35
CA HIS A 150 25.05 4.84 2.25
C HIS A 150 25.74 3.70 1.45
N GLY A 151 26.76 4.05 0.65
CA GLY A 151 27.46 3.12 -0.21
C GLY A 151 26.52 2.49 -1.25
N PRO A 152 26.69 1.21 -1.61
CA PRO A 152 25.89 0.55 -2.65
C PRO A 152 24.41 0.44 -2.29
N ARG A 153 24.05 0.59 -1.01
CA ARG A 153 22.67 0.51 -0.53
C ARG A 153 21.77 1.67 -1.01
N GLY A 154 22.36 2.75 -1.49
CA GLY A 154 21.62 3.83 -2.17
C GLY A 154 21.10 3.47 -3.57
N LEU A 155 21.60 2.38 -4.16
CA LEU A 155 21.16 1.85 -5.46
C LEU A 155 20.44 0.51 -5.32
N MET A 156 20.82 -0.30 -4.34
CA MET A 156 20.28 -1.65 -4.14
C MET A 156 19.91 -1.87 -2.69
N VAL A 157 18.62 -1.98 -2.42
CA VAL A 157 18.10 -2.37 -1.11
C VAL A 157 17.98 -3.89 -1.06
N ALA A 158 18.31 -4.47 0.10
CA ALA A 158 18.13 -5.91 0.30
C ALA A 158 16.66 -6.29 0.11
N TRP A 159 16.41 -7.27 -0.77
CA TRP A 159 15.06 -7.72 -1.09
C TRP A 159 14.42 -8.44 0.11
N ASN A 160 13.27 -7.97 0.55
CA ASN A 160 12.51 -8.50 1.67
C ASN A 160 11.25 -9.27 1.24
N LYS A 161 11.17 -9.69 -0.03
CA LYS A 161 10.03 -10.40 -0.62
C LYS A 161 8.71 -9.62 -0.61
N SER A 162 8.75 -8.29 -0.43
CA SER A 162 7.55 -7.47 -0.55
C SER A 162 7.32 -7.03 -2.00
N THR A 163 6.06 -7.06 -2.43
CA THR A 163 5.65 -6.67 -3.79
C THR A 163 6.04 -5.25 -4.14
N THR A 164 5.90 -4.32 -3.18
CA THR A 164 6.25 -2.90 -3.38
C THR A 164 7.74 -2.70 -3.58
N LEU A 165 8.58 -3.40 -2.80
CA LEU A 165 10.02 -3.31 -2.95
C LEU A 165 10.48 -3.97 -4.25
N SER A 166 9.89 -5.10 -4.63
CA SER A 166 10.19 -5.76 -5.92
C SER A 166 9.87 -4.84 -7.10
N ALA A 167 8.74 -4.11 -7.06
CA ALA A 167 8.39 -3.13 -8.09
C ALA A 167 9.43 -2.01 -8.19
N LEU A 168 9.84 -1.42 -7.05
CA LEU A 168 10.88 -0.40 -7.01
C LEU A 168 12.22 -0.93 -7.57
N LEU A 169 12.65 -2.10 -7.11
CA LEU A 169 13.91 -2.70 -7.58
C LEU A 169 13.87 -3.02 -9.06
N SER A 170 12.72 -3.44 -9.60
CA SER A 170 12.56 -3.64 -11.04
C SER A 170 12.80 -2.34 -11.82
N ASP A 171 12.28 -1.20 -11.34
CA ASP A 171 12.50 0.09 -11.99
C ASP A 171 13.96 0.56 -11.88
N VAL A 172 14.58 0.38 -10.72
CA VAL A 172 16.01 0.71 -10.50
C VAL A 172 16.89 -0.11 -11.44
N TYR A 173 16.74 -1.43 -11.46
CA TYR A 173 17.54 -2.32 -12.31
C TYR A 173 17.32 -2.04 -13.80
N PHE A 174 16.09 -1.76 -14.20
CA PHE A 174 15.78 -1.40 -15.59
C PHE A 174 16.47 -0.07 -15.98
N THR A 175 16.48 0.90 -15.08
CA THR A 175 17.16 2.18 -15.28
C THR A 175 18.68 2.01 -15.37
N MET A 176 19.24 1.05 -14.61
CA MET A 176 20.67 0.70 -14.65
C MET A 176 21.05 -0.15 -15.89
N GLY A 177 20.09 -0.58 -16.72
CA GLY A 177 20.31 -1.47 -17.85
C GLY A 177 20.45 -2.94 -17.49
N ASN A 178 20.27 -3.31 -16.22
CA ASN A 178 20.27 -4.73 -15.80
C ASN A 178 18.89 -5.36 -16.05
N VAL A 179 18.65 -5.69 -17.33
CA VAL A 179 17.33 -6.20 -17.78
C VAL A 179 16.96 -7.52 -17.12
N ALA A 180 17.94 -8.41 -16.85
CA ALA A 180 17.69 -9.69 -16.20
C ALA A 180 17.14 -9.52 -14.77
N ALA A 181 17.83 -8.74 -13.95
CA ALA A 181 17.37 -8.46 -12.58
C ALA A 181 16.07 -7.65 -12.57
N ALA A 182 15.87 -6.74 -13.52
CA ALA A 182 14.60 -6.02 -13.67
C ALA A 182 13.43 -6.97 -13.98
N GLN A 183 13.65 -7.96 -14.83
CA GLN A 183 12.65 -8.96 -15.16
C GLN A 183 12.32 -9.86 -13.98
N GLU A 184 13.33 -10.33 -13.25
CA GLU A 184 13.16 -11.15 -12.03
C GLU A 184 12.30 -10.39 -11.00
N MET A 185 12.66 -9.15 -10.69
CA MET A 185 11.93 -8.35 -9.72
C MET A 185 10.51 -8.00 -10.19
N ALA A 186 10.30 -7.79 -11.49
CA ALA A 186 8.97 -7.58 -12.05
C ALA A 186 8.09 -8.82 -11.90
N PHE A 187 8.66 -10.00 -12.11
CA PHE A 187 7.97 -11.26 -11.95
C PHE A 187 7.59 -11.52 -10.49
N GLU A 188 8.52 -11.31 -9.56
CA GLU A 188 8.28 -11.43 -8.12
C GLU A 188 7.19 -10.46 -7.63
N SER A 189 7.22 -9.23 -8.10
CA SER A 189 6.18 -8.24 -7.77
C SER A 189 4.82 -8.64 -8.35
N ASN A 190 4.79 -9.21 -9.56
CA ASN A 190 3.56 -9.62 -10.21
C ASN A 190 2.89 -10.82 -9.52
N ILE A 191 3.69 -11.83 -9.13
CA ILE A 191 3.18 -13.01 -8.39
C ILE A 191 2.71 -12.63 -6.99
N GLY A 192 3.42 -11.76 -6.32
CA GLY A 192 3.07 -11.34 -4.97
C GLY A 192 1.95 -10.30 -4.91
N ALA A 193 1.48 -9.81 -6.05
CA ALA A 193 0.41 -8.80 -6.10
C ALA A 193 -0.95 -9.41 -5.77
N LEU A 194 -1.84 -8.58 -5.23
CA LEU A 194 -3.25 -8.90 -5.07
C LEU A 194 -3.97 -8.84 -6.42
N CYS A 195 -5.14 -9.47 -6.49
CA CYS A 195 -6.04 -9.33 -7.63
C CYS A 195 -5.39 -9.68 -8.98
N ASP A 196 -4.78 -10.86 -9.06
CA ASP A 196 -4.26 -11.48 -10.30
C ASP A 196 -3.11 -10.75 -10.99
N GLY A 197 -2.34 -9.96 -10.26
CA GLY A 197 -1.11 -9.38 -10.77
C GLY A 197 -1.03 -7.85 -10.63
N ASN A 198 0.10 -7.32 -11.11
CA ASN A 198 0.38 -5.89 -11.13
C ASN A 198 0.55 -5.42 -12.58
N PRO A 199 -0.40 -4.66 -13.16
CA PRO A 199 -0.33 -4.23 -14.58
C PRO A 199 0.97 -3.51 -14.94
N ARG A 200 1.51 -2.68 -14.03
CA ARG A 200 2.80 -2.01 -14.22
C ARG A 200 3.95 -3.00 -14.39
N MET A 201 3.98 -4.04 -13.56
CA MET A 201 5.01 -5.07 -13.63
C MET A 201 4.80 -6.00 -14.82
N THR A 202 3.55 -6.27 -15.19
CA THR A 202 3.23 -6.97 -16.45
C THR A 202 3.73 -6.17 -17.67
N GLN A 203 3.57 -4.85 -17.69
CA GLN A 203 4.16 -3.99 -18.72
C GLN A 203 5.69 -4.07 -18.73
N ARG A 204 6.34 -4.12 -17.55
CA ARG A 204 7.79 -4.30 -17.43
C ARG A 204 8.22 -5.66 -18.00
N LEU A 205 7.45 -6.72 -17.76
CA LEU A 205 7.70 -8.03 -18.33
C LEU A 205 7.56 -8.04 -19.86
N VAL A 206 6.62 -7.29 -20.44
CA VAL A 206 6.56 -7.07 -21.89
C VAL A 206 7.86 -6.40 -22.38
N GLN A 207 8.26 -5.30 -21.76
CA GLN A 207 9.47 -4.54 -22.16
C GLN A 207 10.73 -5.39 -22.11
N THR A 208 10.93 -6.14 -21.03
CA THR A 208 12.12 -6.99 -20.87
C THR A 208 12.13 -8.16 -21.88
N ASN A 209 10.98 -8.80 -22.15
CA ASN A 209 10.89 -9.87 -23.14
C ASN A 209 11.08 -9.36 -24.57
N LEU A 210 10.64 -8.12 -24.90
CA LEU A 210 10.94 -7.51 -26.19
C LEU A 210 12.44 -7.24 -26.35
N ILE A 211 13.14 -6.78 -25.33
CA ILE A 211 14.59 -6.59 -25.34
C ILE A 211 15.32 -7.91 -25.56
N TYR A 212 14.86 -9.01 -24.97
CA TYR A 212 15.42 -10.34 -25.17
C TYR A 212 15.02 -11.01 -26.50
N GLY A 213 14.14 -10.40 -27.29
CA GLY A 213 13.61 -11.02 -28.52
C GLY A 213 12.63 -12.17 -28.26
N ALA A 214 12.16 -12.34 -27.04
CA ALA A 214 11.18 -13.37 -26.66
C ALA A 214 9.74 -12.94 -27.01
N TYR A 215 9.48 -12.66 -28.28
CA TYR A 215 8.22 -12.10 -28.76
C TYR A 215 6.99 -12.93 -28.40
N PRO A 216 6.99 -14.29 -28.49
CA PRO A 216 5.81 -15.07 -28.12
C PRO A 216 5.46 -14.97 -26.64
N VAL A 217 6.44 -14.68 -25.77
CA VAL A 217 6.23 -14.47 -24.34
C VAL A 217 5.69 -13.06 -24.09
N ALA A 218 6.25 -12.06 -24.77
CA ALA A 218 5.77 -10.68 -24.71
C ALA A 218 4.30 -10.58 -25.13
N GLU A 219 3.89 -11.29 -26.21
CA GLU A 219 2.52 -11.34 -26.69
C GLU A 219 1.53 -11.87 -25.64
N LYS A 220 1.91 -12.90 -24.87
CA LYS A 220 1.08 -13.40 -23.77
C LYS A 220 0.86 -12.34 -22.68
N TYR A 221 1.89 -11.60 -22.30
CA TYR A 221 1.76 -10.53 -21.32
C TYR A 221 0.95 -9.35 -21.87
N ILE A 222 1.05 -9.03 -23.17
CA ILE A 222 0.20 -8.03 -23.82
C ILE A 222 -1.26 -8.44 -23.73
N ALA A 223 -1.59 -9.70 -24.02
CA ALA A 223 -2.95 -10.20 -23.92
C ALA A 223 -3.52 -10.11 -22.48
N VAL A 224 -2.65 -10.30 -21.46
CA VAL A 224 -3.04 -10.08 -20.05
C VAL A 224 -3.33 -8.61 -19.79
N LEU A 225 -2.47 -7.70 -20.25
CA LEU A 225 -2.67 -6.25 -20.09
C LEU A 225 -3.93 -5.75 -20.81
N GLU A 226 -4.28 -6.35 -21.94
CA GLU A 226 -5.51 -6.01 -22.67
C GLU A 226 -6.79 -6.25 -21.87
N ARG A 227 -6.75 -7.21 -20.98
CA ARG A 227 -7.86 -7.55 -20.09
C ARG A 227 -7.83 -6.76 -18.77
N SER A 228 -6.73 -6.04 -18.47
CA SER A 228 -6.60 -5.32 -17.21
C SER A 228 -7.50 -4.06 -17.18
N GLU A 229 -8.08 -3.78 -16.01
CA GLU A 229 -8.93 -2.59 -15.83
C GLU A 229 -8.15 -1.27 -15.97
N GLU A 230 -6.85 -1.26 -15.66
CA GLU A 230 -6.01 -0.08 -15.77
C GLU A 230 -5.92 0.42 -17.22
N ARG A 231 -5.98 -0.46 -18.20
CA ARG A 231 -6.06 -0.07 -19.63
C ARG A 231 -7.40 0.54 -19.97
N ARG A 232 -8.50 0.08 -19.37
CA ARG A 232 -9.81 0.69 -19.56
C ARG A 232 -9.82 2.13 -19.05
N VAL A 233 -9.32 2.35 -17.84
CA VAL A 233 -9.17 3.68 -17.25
C VAL A 233 -8.25 4.57 -18.09
N GLY A 234 -7.12 4.05 -18.59
CA GLY A 234 -6.24 4.80 -19.47
C GLY A 234 -6.86 5.20 -20.81
N LYS A 235 -7.76 4.40 -21.37
CA LYS A 235 -8.52 4.75 -22.57
C LYS A 235 -9.57 5.83 -22.31
N GLU A 236 -10.19 5.82 -21.16
CA GLU A 236 -11.18 6.85 -20.77
C GLU A 236 -10.50 8.20 -20.49
N CYS A 237 -9.27 8.20 -19.95
CA CYS A 237 -8.49 9.42 -19.74
C CYS A 237 -7.86 9.99 -21.02
N CYS A 238 -7.80 9.23 -22.11
CA CYS A 238 -7.27 9.68 -23.40
C CYS A 238 -8.35 10.19 -24.36
N LEU A 239 -9.61 10.28 -23.94
CA LEU A 239 -10.62 11.02 -24.67
C LEU A 239 -10.32 12.52 -24.53
N PRO A 240 -10.16 13.26 -25.64
CA PRO A 240 -9.85 14.68 -25.56
C PRO A 240 -10.99 15.42 -24.86
N CYS A 241 -10.64 16.12 -23.77
CA CYS A 241 -11.52 17.17 -23.23
C CYS A 241 -11.58 18.34 -24.20
#